data_441db51c0d6d49c944f2bf2ab30caa48
#
_entry.id   441db51c0d6d49c944f2bf2ab30caa48
#
_cell.length_a   1.000
_cell.length_b   1.000
_cell.length_c   1.000
_cell.angle_alpha   90.00
_cell.angle_beta   90.00
_cell.angle_gamma   90.00
#
_symmetry.space_group_name_H-M   'P 1'
#
loop_
_entity.id
_entity.type
_entity.pdbx_description
1 polymer ?
#
loop_
_entity_poly.entity_id
_entity_poly.type
_entity_poly.pdbx_seq_one_letter_code
_entity_poly.pdbx_strand_id
1 'polypeptide(L)'
;QKNDALFPVGKLYPVLDEKNNSSGNAKGHYFHQDLLVARKIYHASPVKHIDIGSRVDGLISHLAVFRIVEVFDIRPLNQTVKNIYFKQLDLMSLPKKYINYCDSISSLHAIEHFGLGRYGDSIDYFGHVKAIENITLMLKSGGVFYFSAPIGKQRIEFNAHRVFSIRYLLDLFEKNYSVNSFS
;
A
#
# COMPACT_ATOMS: atom_id res chain seq x y z
N GLN A 1 -4.58 -41.00 -45.08
CA GLN A 1 -3.69 -40.68 -43.94
C GLN A 1 -4.52 -39.95 -42.90
N LYS A 2 -4.88 -40.60 -41.79
CA LYS A 2 -5.43 -39.91 -40.60
C LYS A 2 -4.32 -39.00 -40.10
N ASN A 3 -4.52 -37.72 -40.28
CA ASN A 3 -3.69 -36.70 -39.66
C ASN A 3 -4.08 -36.68 -38.16
N ASP A 4 -3.42 -37.49 -37.37
CA ASP A 4 -3.50 -37.39 -35.91
C ASP A 4 -2.78 -36.09 -35.48
N ALA A 5 -3.45 -34.96 -35.77
CA ALA A 5 -2.93 -33.66 -35.34
C ALA A 5 -2.99 -33.62 -33.82
N LEU A 6 -1.84 -33.48 -33.20
CA LEU A 6 -1.67 -33.39 -31.76
C LEU A 6 -2.57 -32.27 -31.18
N PHE A 7 -2.84 -31.24 -31.98
CA PHE A 7 -3.73 -30.12 -31.67
C PHE A 7 -4.80 -29.98 -32.78
N PRO A 8 -5.97 -30.66 -32.66
CA PRO A 8 -7.05 -30.49 -33.64
C PRO A 8 -7.54 -29.03 -33.62
N VAL A 9 -7.77 -28.47 -34.80
CA VAL A 9 -8.33 -27.12 -34.92
C VAL A 9 -9.74 -27.11 -34.35
N GLY A 10 -9.95 -26.34 -33.31
CA GLY A 10 -11.23 -26.14 -32.64
C GLY A 10 -12.07 -25.04 -33.31
N LYS A 11 -12.85 -24.33 -32.50
CA LYS A 11 -13.62 -23.17 -32.91
C LYS A 11 -12.71 -22.04 -33.34
N LEU A 12 -12.96 -21.40 -34.48
CA LEU A 12 -12.22 -20.22 -34.92
C LEU A 12 -12.43 -19.06 -33.91
N TYR A 13 -11.33 -18.51 -33.39
CA TYR A 13 -11.31 -17.36 -32.51
C TYR A 13 -10.20 -16.41 -32.99
N PRO A 14 -10.46 -15.59 -34.04
CA PRO A 14 -9.45 -14.72 -34.60
C PRO A 14 -9.15 -13.56 -33.66
N VAL A 15 -7.88 -13.39 -33.29
CA VAL A 15 -7.34 -12.22 -32.54
C VAL A 15 -6.46 -11.47 -33.54
N LEU A 16 -6.94 -10.35 -34.05
CA LEU A 16 -6.30 -9.64 -35.17
C LEU A 16 -5.55 -8.37 -34.70
N ASP A 17 -5.93 -7.82 -33.55
CA ASP A 17 -5.50 -6.49 -33.11
C ASP A 17 -4.27 -6.50 -32.18
N GLU A 18 -3.84 -7.67 -31.72
CA GLU A 18 -2.76 -7.78 -30.73
C GLU A 18 -1.35 -7.80 -31.32
N LYS A 19 -1.22 -7.95 -32.64
CA LYS A 19 0.07 -8.12 -33.33
C LYS A 19 1.07 -6.99 -33.03
N ASN A 20 0.59 -5.78 -32.79
CA ASN A 20 1.40 -4.58 -32.54
C ASN A 20 1.28 -4.07 -31.10
N ASN A 21 0.61 -4.81 -30.20
CA ASN A 21 0.48 -4.42 -28.83
C ASN A 21 1.83 -4.55 -28.09
N SER A 22 2.05 -3.68 -27.11
CA SER A 22 3.20 -3.83 -26.23
C SER A 22 2.99 -5.03 -25.30
N SER A 23 4.09 -5.66 -24.85
CA SER A 23 4.07 -6.81 -23.93
C SER A 23 3.56 -6.50 -22.52
N GLY A 24 3.13 -5.27 -22.28
CA GLY A 24 2.61 -4.81 -21.00
C GLY A 24 2.86 -3.32 -20.78
N ASN A 25 2.51 -2.83 -19.61
CA ASN A 25 2.66 -1.43 -19.25
C ASN A 25 3.46 -1.29 -17.95
N ALA A 26 4.68 -0.78 -18.07
CA ALA A 26 5.55 -0.42 -16.93
C ALA A 26 5.52 1.10 -16.66
N LYS A 27 4.39 1.77 -16.98
CA LYS A 27 4.23 3.22 -16.80
C LYS A 27 3.44 3.50 -15.51
N GLY A 28 3.68 4.70 -14.97
CA GLY A 28 2.96 5.20 -13.80
C GLY A 28 3.76 5.10 -12.51
N HIS A 29 3.55 6.09 -11.64
CA HIS A 29 4.31 6.22 -10.40
C HIS A 29 4.03 5.06 -9.43
N TYR A 30 2.82 4.52 -9.37
CA TYR A 30 2.49 3.37 -8.51
C TYR A 30 3.34 2.14 -8.83
N PHE A 31 3.48 1.79 -10.12
CA PHE A 31 4.30 0.65 -10.53
C PHE A 31 5.74 0.77 -10.05
N HIS A 32 6.37 1.91 -10.27
CA HIS A 32 7.75 2.14 -9.88
C HIS A 32 7.92 2.28 -8.36
N GLN A 33 6.98 2.96 -7.69
CA GLN A 33 6.95 3.11 -6.23
C GLN A 33 6.88 1.76 -5.53
N ASP A 34 5.94 0.90 -5.93
CA ASP A 34 5.72 -0.40 -5.31
C ASP A 34 6.97 -1.29 -5.44
N LEU A 35 7.60 -1.30 -6.62
CA LEU A 35 8.87 -2.01 -6.83
C LEU A 35 10.02 -1.43 -6.01
N LEU A 36 10.11 -0.10 -5.90
CA LEU A 36 11.14 0.57 -5.09
C LEU A 36 10.99 0.20 -3.61
N VAL A 37 9.77 0.33 -3.08
CA VAL A 37 9.51 0.06 -1.66
C VAL A 37 9.65 -1.43 -1.36
N ALA A 38 9.18 -2.32 -2.24
CA ALA A 38 9.39 -3.77 -2.08
C ALA A 38 10.87 -4.13 -1.99
N ARG A 39 11.74 -3.54 -2.86
CA ARG A 39 13.19 -3.74 -2.79
C ARG A 39 13.79 -3.21 -1.49
N LYS A 40 13.39 -2.02 -1.03
CA LYS A 40 13.85 -1.47 0.25
C LYS A 40 13.49 -2.40 1.42
N ILE A 41 12.26 -2.92 1.47
CA ILE A 41 11.81 -3.86 2.50
C ILE A 41 12.56 -5.19 2.42
N TYR A 42 12.80 -5.69 1.20
CA TYR A 42 13.59 -6.91 0.97
C TYR A 42 15.00 -6.79 1.57
N HIS A 43 15.73 -5.71 1.23
CA HIS A 43 17.08 -5.48 1.72
C HIS A 43 17.13 -5.20 3.23
N ALA A 44 16.16 -4.46 3.77
CA ALA A 44 16.08 -4.18 5.21
C ALA A 44 15.74 -5.43 6.02
N SER A 45 15.09 -6.42 5.41
CA SER A 45 14.71 -7.70 6.01
C SER A 45 14.12 -7.58 7.42
N PRO A 46 13.09 -6.74 7.65
CA PRO A 46 12.52 -6.53 8.98
C PRO A 46 11.95 -7.84 9.54
N VAL A 47 11.96 -7.99 10.86
CA VAL A 47 11.36 -9.17 11.53
C VAL A 47 9.87 -9.23 11.28
N LYS A 48 9.18 -8.11 11.45
CA LYS A 48 7.75 -7.99 11.21
C LYS A 48 7.45 -6.74 10.39
N HIS A 49 6.82 -6.93 9.23
CA HIS A 49 6.34 -5.84 8.37
C HIS A 49 4.81 -5.82 8.32
N ILE A 50 4.24 -4.62 8.44
CA ILE A 50 2.80 -4.35 8.32
C ILE A 50 2.59 -3.36 7.19
N ASP A 51 1.55 -3.59 6.39
CA ASP A 51 1.05 -2.59 5.45
C ASP A 51 -0.28 -2.02 5.90
N ILE A 52 -0.47 -0.72 5.67
CA ILE A 52 -1.67 0.01 6.06
C ILE A 52 -2.31 0.65 4.84
N GLY A 53 -3.46 0.10 4.45
CA GLY A 53 -4.35 0.66 3.46
C GLY A 53 -3.87 0.59 2.01
N SER A 54 -2.72 -0.03 1.71
CA SER A 54 -2.28 -0.22 0.32
C SER A 54 -3.13 -1.27 -0.41
N ARG A 55 -3.19 -1.15 -1.73
CA ARG A 55 -3.88 -2.15 -2.55
C ARG A 55 -3.14 -3.49 -2.52
N VAL A 56 -3.90 -4.58 -2.37
CA VAL A 56 -3.33 -5.93 -2.33
C VAL A 56 -2.69 -6.32 -3.67
N ASP A 57 -3.22 -5.83 -4.78
CA ASP A 57 -2.71 -6.07 -6.14
C ASP A 57 -1.51 -5.18 -6.54
N GLY A 58 -1.01 -4.36 -5.62
CA GLY A 58 0.19 -3.53 -5.76
C GLY A 58 1.36 -4.03 -4.89
N LEU A 59 1.87 -3.16 -4.00
CA LEU A 59 3.00 -3.45 -3.10
C LEU A 59 2.86 -4.81 -2.40
N ILE A 60 1.68 -5.11 -1.86
CA ILE A 60 1.44 -6.30 -1.05
C ILE A 60 1.72 -7.59 -1.83
N SER A 61 1.32 -7.66 -3.10
CA SER A 61 1.59 -8.81 -3.96
C SER A 61 3.10 -9.06 -4.14
N HIS A 62 3.90 -7.99 -4.27
CA HIS A 62 5.35 -8.10 -4.36
C HIS A 62 5.97 -8.60 -3.05
N LEU A 63 5.50 -8.10 -1.90
CA LEU A 63 5.99 -8.51 -0.58
C LEU A 63 5.65 -9.97 -0.26
N ALA A 64 4.44 -10.40 -0.61
CA ALA A 64 3.95 -11.76 -0.34
C ALA A 64 4.77 -12.87 -1.05
N VAL A 65 5.56 -12.51 -2.07
CA VAL A 65 6.46 -13.44 -2.75
C VAL A 65 7.58 -13.95 -1.81
N PHE A 66 8.11 -13.08 -0.95
CA PHE A 66 9.33 -13.38 -0.18
C PHE A 66 9.15 -13.28 1.34
N ARG A 67 7.98 -12.83 1.82
CA ARG A 67 7.71 -12.70 3.26
C ARG A 67 6.24 -12.80 3.61
N ILE A 68 5.98 -13.00 4.91
CA ILE A 68 4.67 -12.79 5.50
C ILE A 68 4.45 -11.29 5.66
N VAL A 69 3.25 -10.80 5.29
CA VAL A 69 2.80 -9.42 5.45
C VAL A 69 1.48 -9.41 6.21
N GLU A 70 1.40 -8.64 7.28
CA GLU A 70 0.12 -8.29 7.89
C GLU A 70 -0.42 -7.03 7.19
N VAL A 71 -1.67 -7.08 6.74
CA VAL A 71 -2.33 -5.97 6.04
C VAL A 71 -3.49 -5.47 6.89
N PHE A 72 -3.46 -4.18 7.22
CA PHE A 72 -4.53 -3.52 7.96
C PHE A 72 -5.25 -2.55 7.04
N ASP A 73 -6.55 -2.74 6.86
CA ASP A 73 -7.40 -1.85 6.06
C ASP A 73 -8.80 -1.80 6.70
N ILE A 74 -9.48 -0.67 6.57
CA ILE A 74 -10.86 -0.54 7.02
C ILE A 74 -11.83 -1.29 6.11
N ARG A 75 -11.48 -1.44 4.82
CA ARG A 75 -12.25 -2.20 3.85
C ARG A 75 -12.01 -3.71 4.04
N PRO A 76 -13.01 -4.57 3.82
CA PRO A 76 -12.80 -6.02 3.92
C PRO A 76 -11.99 -6.57 2.73
N LEU A 77 -11.22 -7.63 2.97
CA LEU A 77 -10.63 -8.48 1.93
C LEU A 77 -11.32 -9.85 1.97
N ASN A 78 -12.03 -10.20 0.89
CA ASN A 78 -12.85 -11.42 0.85
C ASN A 78 -12.08 -12.66 0.35
N GLN A 79 -10.82 -12.52 -0.05
CA GLN A 79 -9.98 -13.60 -0.55
C GLN A 79 -8.84 -13.90 0.43
N THR A 80 -8.52 -15.20 0.55
CA THR A 80 -7.33 -15.64 1.26
C THR A 80 -6.18 -15.79 0.28
N VAL A 81 -5.04 -15.15 0.58
CA VAL A 81 -3.83 -15.23 -0.22
C VAL A 81 -2.69 -15.70 0.68
N LYS A 82 -1.87 -16.62 0.16
CA LYS A 82 -0.68 -17.12 0.89
C LYS A 82 0.24 -15.94 1.27
N ASN A 83 0.76 -15.98 2.49
CA ASN A 83 1.64 -14.96 3.07
C ASN A 83 0.98 -13.59 3.34
N ILE A 84 -0.32 -13.42 3.12
CA ILE A 84 -1.06 -12.21 3.46
C ILE A 84 -1.98 -12.50 4.64
N TYR A 85 -1.76 -11.82 5.76
CA TYR A 85 -2.61 -11.89 6.94
C TYR A 85 -3.40 -10.59 7.07
N PHE A 86 -4.60 -10.61 6.54
CA PHE A 86 -5.47 -9.44 6.52
C PHE A 86 -6.19 -9.25 7.86
N LYS A 87 -6.29 -7.99 8.30
CA LYS A 87 -7.06 -7.57 9.47
C LYS A 87 -7.87 -6.33 9.14
N GLN A 88 -9.19 -6.46 9.19
CA GLN A 88 -10.04 -5.29 9.07
C GLN A 88 -9.91 -4.43 10.34
N LEU A 89 -9.39 -3.22 10.20
CA LEU A 89 -9.09 -2.33 11.30
C LEU A 89 -9.10 -0.86 10.86
N ASP A 90 -9.77 -0.02 11.66
CA ASP A 90 -9.67 1.43 11.53
C ASP A 90 -8.44 1.94 12.30
N LEU A 91 -7.45 2.45 11.57
CA LEU A 91 -6.21 2.99 12.16
C LEU A 91 -6.42 4.31 12.93
N MET A 92 -7.56 4.98 12.79
CA MET A 92 -7.88 6.12 13.65
C MET A 92 -8.25 5.67 15.08
N SER A 93 -8.44 4.36 15.31
CA SER A 93 -8.76 3.76 16.61
C SER A 93 -7.90 2.52 16.87
N LEU A 94 -6.66 2.72 17.31
CA LEU A 94 -5.69 1.64 17.51
C LEU A 94 -5.94 0.84 18.80
N PRO A 95 -6.18 -0.47 18.74
CA PRO A 95 -6.19 -1.32 19.92
C PRO A 95 -4.82 -1.41 20.60
N LYS A 96 -4.77 -1.34 21.93
CA LYS A 96 -3.52 -1.35 22.74
C LYS A 96 -2.57 -2.52 22.42
N LYS A 97 -3.08 -3.67 21.97
CA LYS A 97 -2.26 -4.85 21.61
C LYS A 97 -1.31 -4.62 20.44
N TYR A 98 -1.47 -3.52 19.70
CA TYR A 98 -0.61 -3.14 18.57
C TYR A 98 0.45 -2.10 18.91
N ILE A 99 0.59 -1.70 20.16
CA ILE A 99 1.68 -0.80 20.60
C ILE A 99 3.02 -1.57 20.57
N ASN A 100 4.08 -0.96 20.00
CA ASN A 100 5.40 -1.58 19.80
C ASN A 100 5.33 -2.94 19.11
N TYR A 101 4.49 -3.06 18.10
CA TYR A 101 4.08 -4.32 17.51
C TYR A 101 4.99 -4.81 16.37
N CYS A 102 5.59 -3.90 15.63
CA CYS A 102 6.40 -4.19 14.44
C CYS A 102 7.64 -3.30 14.34
N ASP A 103 8.57 -3.68 13.50
CA ASP A 103 9.78 -2.94 13.21
C ASP A 103 9.78 -2.30 11.80
N SER A 104 8.72 -2.53 11.03
CA SER A 104 8.55 -1.95 9.70
C SER A 104 7.07 -1.76 9.36
N ILE A 105 6.72 -0.58 8.82
CA ILE A 105 5.37 -0.27 8.33
C ILE A 105 5.48 0.37 6.94
N SER A 106 4.56 0.03 6.04
CA SER A 106 4.28 0.79 4.82
C SER A 106 2.86 1.34 4.82
N SER A 107 2.68 2.54 4.27
CA SER A 107 1.38 3.12 3.94
C SER A 107 1.55 4.00 2.71
N LEU A 108 1.20 3.44 1.55
CA LEU A 108 1.41 4.08 0.27
C LEU A 108 0.08 4.55 -0.31
N HIS A 109 -0.07 5.86 -0.47
CA HIS A 109 -1.30 6.50 -0.95
C HIS A 109 -2.56 6.04 -0.21
N ALA A 110 -2.50 6.04 1.12
CA ALA A 110 -3.61 5.65 1.98
C ALA A 110 -3.98 6.73 3.01
N ILE A 111 -3.01 7.31 3.69
CA ILE A 111 -3.24 8.23 4.82
C ILE A 111 -3.98 9.51 4.39
N GLU A 112 -3.82 9.95 3.16
CA GLU A 112 -4.55 11.09 2.60
C GLU A 112 -6.07 10.93 2.61
N HIS A 113 -6.56 9.70 2.75
CA HIS A 113 -8.00 9.39 2.77
C HIS A 113 -8.61 9.34 4.17
N PHE A 114 -7.80 9.16 5.21
CA PHE A 114 -8.29 8.94 6.59
C PHE A 114 -9.12 10.10 7.10
N GLY A 115 -10.29 9.80 7.65
CA GLY A 115 -11.23 10.79 8.19
C GLY A 115 -12.03 11.56 7.14
N LEU A 116 -12.10 11.08 5.90
CA LEU A 116 -12.93 11.67 4.84
C LEU A 116 -14.23 10.91 4.57
N GLY A 117 -14.46 9.78 5.23
CA GLY A 117 -15.65 8.95 5.05
C GLY A 117 -15.68 8.18 3.73
N ARG A 118 -14.61 8.24 2.93
CA ARG A 118 -14.55 7.64 1.59
C ARG A 118 -14.71 6.12 1.60
N TYR A 119 -14.18 5.47 2.62
CA TYR A 119 -14.17 4.01 2.73
C TYR A 119 -15.02 3.49 3.89
N GLY A 120 -15.96 4.32 4.38
CA GLY A 120 -16.80 4.00 5.52
C GLY A 120 -16.18 4.37 6.88
N ASP A 121 -15.03 5.04 6.84
CA ASP A 121 -14.40 5.63 8.02
C ASP A 121 -15.21 6.82 8.55
N SER A 122 -15.09 7.10 9.85
CA SER A 122 -15.71 8.27 10.47
C SER A 122 -15.12 9.56 9.89
N ILE A 123 -15.98 10.57 9.65
CA ILE A 123 -15.51 11.88 9.20
C ILE A 123 -14.79 12.56 10.37
N ASP A 124 -13.50 12.85 10.17
CA ASP A 124 -12.63 13.49 11.14
C ASP A 124 -11.57 14.33 10.41
N TYR A 125 -11.61 15.63 10.61
CA TYR A 125 -10.64 16.54 9.98
C TYR A 125 -9.19 16.15 10.28
N PHE A 126 -8.90 15.64 11.48
CA PHE A 126 -7.59 15.20 11.94
C PHE A 126 -7.33 13.69 11.78
N GLY A 127 -8.18 12.98 11.02
CA GLY A 127 -8.06 11.53 10.85
C GLY A 127 -6.67 11.06 10.40
N HIS A 128 -6.04 11.78 9.49
CA HIS A 128 -4.67 11.52 9.03
C HIS A 128 -3.61 11.71 10.13
N VAL A 129 -3.79 12.67 11.02
CA VAL A 129 -2.90 12.90 12.18
C VAL A 129 -3.02 11.74 13.15
N LYS A 130 -4.26 11.37 13.53
CA LYS A 130 -4.53 10.21 14.40
C LYS A 130 -3.95 8.91 13.85
N ALA A 131 -4.07 8.70 12.52
CA ALA A 131 -3.50 7.53 11.88
C ALA A 131 -1.96 7.51 12.00
N ILE A 132 -1.29 8.64 11.76
CA ILE A 132 0.18 8.73 11.89
C ILE A 132 0.62 8.55 13.33
N GLU A 133 -0.08 9.14 14.30
CA GLU A 133 0.18 8.93 15.73
C GLU A 133 0.07 7.44 16.11
N ASN A 134 -0.98 6.78 15.64
CA ASN A 134 -1.19 5.35 15.87
C ASN A 134 -0.13 4.49 15.17
N ILE A 135 0.27 4.82 13.95
CA ILE A 135 1.40 4.18 13.25
C ILE A 135 2.69 4.32 14.07
N THR A 136 2.95 5.52 14.61
CA THR A 136 4.10 5.77 15.48
C THR A 136 4.07 4.89 16.72
N LEU A 137 2.91 4.74 17.36
CA LEU A 137 2.74 3.84 18.50
C LEU A 137 2.95 2.36 18.14
N MET A 138 2.59 1.95 16.91
CA MET A 138 2.79 0.57 16.44
C MET A 138 4.25 0.24 16.16
N LEU A 139 5.03 1.20 15.70
CA LEU A 139 6.44 1.02 15.43
C LEU A 139 7.25 0.91 16.71
N LYS A 140 8.16 -0.06 16.74
CA LYS A 140 9.21 -0.14 17.75
C LYS A 140 10.23 1.00 17.53
N SER A 141 10.92 1.39 18.57
CA SER A 141 12.02 2.34 18.47
C SER A 141 13.05 1.85 17.43
N GLY A 142 13.46 2.74 16.53
CA GLY A 142 14.36 2.41 15.41
C GLY A 142 13.68 1.71 14.23
N GLY A 143 12.36 1.51 14.28
CA GLY A 143 11.58 0.93 13.17
C GLY A 143 11.50 1.88 11.97
N VAL A 144 11.20 1.33 10.79
CA VAL A 144 11.15 2.08 9.52
C VAL A 144 9.72 2.25 9.04
N PHE A 145 9.36 3.48 8.68
CA PHE A 145 8.09 3.82 8.06
C PHE A 145 8.28 4.22 6.59
N TYR A 146 7.69 3.45 5.68
CA TYR A 146 7.60 3.76 4.25
C TYR A 146 6.28 4.46 3.98
N PHE A 147 6.36 5.70 3.55
CA PHE A 147 5.19 6.57 3.37
C PHE A 147 5.16 7.19 1.97
N SER A 148 3.98 7.28 1.38
CA SER A 148 3.73 8.15 0.24
C SER A 148 2.35 8.77 0.29
N ALA A 149 2.23 9.97 -0.27
CA ALA A 149 0.99 10.73 -0.36
C ALA A 149 1.06 11.77 -1.49
N PRO A 150 -0.08 12.29 -1.98
CA PRO A 150 -0.10 13.38 -2.93
C PRO A 150 0.53 14.66 -2.34
N ILE A 151 1.49 15.24 -3.07
CA ILE A 151 2.20 16.45 -2.68
C ILE A 151 1.79 17.62 -3.58
N GLY A 152 1.54 18.80 -2.99
CA GLY A 152 1.20 20.00 -3.73
C GLY A 152 0.70 21.14 -2.82
N LYS A 153 -0.06 22.09 -3.39
CA LYS A 153 -0.74 23.12 -2.60
C LYS A 153 -1.73 22.45 -1.65
N GLN A 154 -1.54 22.66 -0.34
CA GLN A 154 -2.31 21.99 0.72
C GLN A 154 -3.80 22.24 0.58
N ARG A 155 -4.58 21.17 0.51
CA ARG A 155 -6.03 21.22 0.36
C ARG A 155 -6.69 19.86 0.61
N ILE A 156 -8.00 19.86 0.76
CA ILE A 156 -8.84 18.65 0.78
C ILE A 156 -9.70 18.66 -0.48
N GLU A 157 -9.63 17.59 -1.24
CA GLU A 157 -10.58 17.25 -2.30
C GLU A 157 -11.63 16.31 -1.67
N PHE A 158 -12.67 16.90 -1.08
CA PHE A 158 -13.66 16.12 -0.31
C PHE A 158 -14.61 15.36 -1.28
N ASN A 159 -14.89 14.07 -1.05
CA ASN A 159 -14.31 13.16 -0.04
C ASN A 159 -13.19 12.28 -0.63
N ALA A 160 -12.50 12.76 -1.64
CA ALA A 160 -11.51 11.98 -2.38
C ALA A 160 -10.20 11.76 -1.58
N HIS A 161 -9.48 12.84 -1.30
CA HIS A 161 -8.16 12.78 -0.64
C HIS A 161 -7.69 14.17 -0.16
N ARG A 162 -6.62 14.15 0.64
CA ARG A 162 -5.81 15.35 0.94
C ARG A 162 -4.63 15.44 0.00
N VAL A 163 -4.26 16.66 -0.35
CA VAL A 163 -2.97 16.99 -0.96
C VAL A 163 -2.16 17.72 0.10
N PHE A 164 -0.96 17.24 0.39
CA PHE A 164 -0.11 17.77 1.44
C PHE A 164 0.96 18.71 0.89
N SER A 165 1.25 19.80 1.60
CA SER A 165 2.49 20.54 1.36
C SER A 165 3.66 19.79 2.00
N ILE A 166 4.85 19.90 1.39
CA ILE A 166 6.08 19.28 1.95
C ILE A 166 6.33 19.81 3.35
N ARG A 167 6.16 21.11 3.57
CA ARG A 167 6.36 21.75 4.90
C ARG A 167 5.48 21.09 5.96
N TYR A 168 4.19 20.94 5.68
CA TYR A 168 3.25 20.30 6.59
C TYR A 168 3.66 18.85 6.94
N LEU A 169 4.09 18.08 5.94
CA LEU A 169 4.54 16.70 6.19
C LEU A 169 5.80 16.67 7.05
N LEU A 170 6.77 17.55 6.80
CA LEU A 170 7.97 17.65 7.63
C LEU A 170 7.62 17.97 9.07
N ASP A 171 6.78 19.00 9.30
CA ASP A 171 6.33 19.40 10.65
C ASP A 171 5.56 18.26 11.36
N LEU A 172 4.83 17.43 10.60
CA LEU A 172 4.07 16.30 11.12
C LEU A 172 4.95 15.13 11.58
N PHE A 173 6.08 14.91 10.88
CA PHE A 173 6.96 13.77 11.12
C PHE A 173 8.17 14.11 12.03
N GLU A 174 8.63 15.35 12.06
CA GLU A 174 9.92 15.74 12.69
C GLU A 174 10.07 15.35 14.16
N LYS A 175 8.96 15.26 14.90
CA LYS A 175 8.99 14.91 16.34
C LYS A 175 9.38 13.45 16.60
N ASN A 176 9.03 12.55 15.69
CA ASN A 176 9.12 11.11 15.91
C ASN A 176 9.98 10.39 14.88
N TYR A 177 10.32 11.04 13.77
CA TYR A 177 11.00 10.42 12.64
C TYR A 177 12.17 11.25 12.15
N SER A 178 13.20 10.57 11.67
CA SER A 178 14.25 11.14 10.82
C SER A 178 14.07 10.65 9.38
N VAL A 179 14.26 11.53 8.40
CA VAL A 179 14.14 11.18 6.98
C VAL A 179 15.40 10.46 6.53
N ASN A 180 15.29 9.18 6.20
CA ASN A 180 16.39 8.37 5.68
C ASN A 180 16.56 8.53 4.16
N SER A 181 15.48 8.71 3.42
CA SER A 181 15.50 8.92 1.97
C SER A 181 14.20 9.58 1.51
N PHE A 182 14.30 10.41 0.48
CA PHE A 182 13.20 11.04 -0.22
C PHE A 182 13.34 10.75 -1.72
N SER A 183 12.26 10.37 -2.41
CA SER A 183 12.24 10.03 -3.84
C SER A 183 10.90 10.36 -4.48
#